data_9b52858ea771a5054ef064314a0ae54b
#
_entry.id   9b52858ea771a5054ef064314a0ae54b
#
_cell.length_a   1.000
_cell.length_b   1.000
_cell.length_c   1.000
_cell.angle_alpha   90.00
_cell.angle_beta   90.00
_cell.angle_gamma   90.00
#
_symmetry.space_group_name_H-M   'P 1'
#
loop_
_entity.id
_entity.type
_entity.pdbx_description
1 polymer ?
#
loop_
_entity_poly.entity_id
_entity_poly.type
_entity_poly.pdbx_seq_one_letter_code
_entity_poly.pdbx_strand_id
1 'polypeptide(L)'
;MKTKGLNVLLCVLSAIFFTSCAADASTLATSSVSSSATLVSSDVAQKLAAASSASTEEPTPAPKDGAKLNVHFIDVGQGDSEFIELPNGQTMLIDAGNPENGSQIVTYVKGLGHSKIDYLIATHPHADHIGGMAEVVKNLDIGKIYMPKASTNTKTFEDLLTAIQNKGLKINTAKAGVNLFKVGTLNADIIAPVNITGDDLNQYSAVMMLTYGSNKFLFTGDAGNESEGQITSDVKADVLKVGHHGSDTSTSQTFLNKVSPKYAVIEVGKDNSYGHPTAATLAKLEKIGATIYRTDKDGTIIFTSDAKTITVNKKSSSIKEQAPPSSAPAAVAAAPQQPAPAEKKPEVTAPATNNKSVTVYITKTGEKYHTGGCRYLKKSKIAISLEDAQAQGYGPCSVCHPPQ
;
A
#
# COMPACT_ATOMS: atom_id res chain seq x y z
N MET A 1 55.53 -30.81 18.05
CA MET A 1 55.41 -31.68 19.23
C MET A 1 53.94 -31.90 19.53
N LYS A 2 53.55 -33.20 19.49
CA LYS A 2 52.49 -33.91 20.24
C LYS A 2 51.07 -33.32 20.14
N THR A 3 50.15 -33.91 19.42
CA THR A 3 49.46 -35.24 19.38
C THR A 3 48.11 -35.23 20.12
N LYS A 4 47.07 -35.60 19.32
CA LYS A 4 45.99 -36.57 19.60
C LYS A 4 44.91 -36.17 20.63
N GLY A 5 43.64 -36.23 20.24
CA GLY A 5 42.82 -37.40 20.40
C GLY A 5 41.42 -37.28 19.89
N LEU A 6 41.13 -38.12 19.04
CA LEU A 6 39.88 -38.67 18.52
C LEU A 6 39.07 -39.37 19.59
N ASN A 7 37.76 -39.17 19.69
CA ASN A 7 36.85 -40.20 20.22
C ASN A 7 35.50 -40.18 19.54
N VAL A 8 35.27 -41.24 18.79
CA VAL A 8 34.03 -41.79 18.25
C VAL A 8 33.36 -42.58 19.38
N LEU A 9 32.07 -42.48 19.57
CA LEU A 9 31.24 -43.55 20.11
C LEU A 9 29.80 -43.44 19.59
N LEU A 10 29.43 -44.42 19.04
CA LEU A 10 28.45 -45.19 18.34
C LEU A 10 27.40 -45.80 19.30
N CYS A 11 26.19 -46.06 18.72
CA CYS A 11 25.12 -46.99 19.13
C CYS A 11 24.15 -46.50 20.24
N VAL A 12 22.83 -46.78 20.20
CA VAL A 12 22.10 -48.02 19.79
C VAL A 12 20.60 -47.66 19.56
N LEU A 13 19.99 -48.32 18.60
CA LEU A 13 18.55 -48.49 18.37
C LEU A 13 17.83 -49.09 19.60
N SER A 14 16.58 -48.70 19.82
CA SER A 14 15.59 -49.64 20.39
C SER A 14 14.18 -49.30 19.83
N ALA A 15 13.69 -50.17 19.00
CA ALA A 15 12.30 -50.29 18.62
C ALA A 15 11.55 -51.09 19.70
N ILE A 16 10.39 -50.65 20.12
CA ILE A 16 9.44 -51.49 20.86
C ILE A 16 8.08 -51.36 20.18
N PHE A 17 7.65 -52.47 19.60
CA PHE A 17 6.28 -52.77 19.20
C PHE A 17 5.47 -53.12 20.44
N PHE A 18 4.25 -52.60 20.55
CA PHE A 18 3.16 -53.33 21.23
C PHE A 18 1.83 -53.13 20.49
N THR A 19 1.22 -54.26 20.20
CA THR A 19 -0.03 -54.49 19.54
C THR A 19 -1.22 -54.46 20.52
N SER A 20 -2.37 -53.96 19.98
CA SER A 20 -3.74 -54.46 20.16
C SER A 20 -4.37 -54.54 21.54
N CYS A 21 -5.53 -53.89 21.70
CA CYS A 21 -6.83 -54.57 21.93
C CYS A 21 -7.98 -53.58 21.85
N ALA A 22 -9.02 -54.04 21.20
CA ALA A 22 -10.32 -53.39 21.06
C ALA A 22 -11.17 -53.57 22.31
N ALA A 23 -12.03 -52.60 22.64
CA ALA A 23 -13.30 -52.82 23.34
C ALA A 23 -14.26 -51.69 23.06
N ASP A 24 -15.43 -52.05 22.55
CA ASP A 24 -16.64 -51.26 22.36
C ASP A 24 -17.20 -50.70 23.67
N ALA A 25 -17.70 -49.48 23.64
CA ALA A 25 -18.89 -49.08 24.40
C ALA A 25 -19.49 -47.76 23.91
N SER A 26 -20.75 -47.85 23.67
CA SER A 26 -21.72 -46.91 23.13
C SER A 26 -21.96 -45.61 23.89
N THR A 27 -22.45 -44.62 23.14
CA THR A 27 -23.42 -43.55 23.46
C THR A 27 -23.01 -42.40 24.39
N LEU A 28 -22.96 -41.20 23.82
CA LEU A 28 -23.99 -40.17 24.04
C LEU A 28 -23.64 -38.91 23.20
N ALA A 29 -24.60 -38.48 22.40
CA ALA A 29 -24.54 -37.28 21.62
C ALA A 29 -24.63 -36.05 22.49
N THR A 30 -23.65 -35.13 22.35
CA THR A 30 -23.84 -33.74 22.68
C THR A 30 -23.39 -32.91 21.48
N SER A 31 -24.34 -32.26 20.85
CA SER A 31 -24.19 -31.29 19.78
C SER A 31 -23.43 -30.06 20.28
N SER A 32 -22.18 -29.94 19.88
CA SER A 32 -21.47 -28.65 19.92
C SER A 32 -21.41 -28.09 18.51
N VAL A 33 -22.22 -27.06 18.27
CA VAL A 33 -22.12 -26.21 17.09
C VAL A 33 -20.81 -25.44 17.22
N SER A 34 -19.77 -25.92 16.56
CA SER A 34 -18.50 -25.25 16.44
C SER A 34 -18.50 -24.39 15.19
N SER A 35 -18.28 -23.11 15.37
CA SER A 35 -18.22 -22.08 14.35
C SER A 35 -17.17 -22.40 13.27
N SER A 36 -17.64 -22.75 12.05
CA SER A 36 -16.78 -23.07 10.91
C SER A 36 -16.48 -21.86 10.02
N ALA A 37 -16.29 -20.66 10.60
CA ALA A 37 -16.09 -19.44 9.81
C ALA A 37 -14.63 -19.05 9.56
N THR A 38 -13.65 -19.71 10.20
CA THR A 38 -12.25 -19.21 10.22
C THR A 38 -11.30 -19.92 9.25
N LEU A 39 -11.74 -20.92 8.49
CA LEU A 39 -10.84 -21.73 7.63
C LEU A 39 -11.00 -21.51 6.11
N VAL A 40 -12.00 -20.75 5.66
CA VAL A 40 -12.28 -20.65 4.22
C VAL A 40 -11.32 -19.69 3.49
N SER A 41 -10.86 -18.64 4.15
CA SER A 41 -10.03 -17.58 3.52
C SER A 41 -8.57 -18.03 3.27
N SER A 42 -7.95 -18.73 4.23
CA SER A 42 -6.56 -19.21 4.06
C SER A 42 -6.44 -20.37 3.06
N ASP A 43 -7.45 -21.25 3.01
CA ASP A 43 -7.47 -22.38 2.07
C ASP A 43 -7.70 -21.95 0.63
N VAL A 44 -8.51 -20.91 0.39
CA VAL A 44 -8.74 -20.37 -0.96
C VAL A 44 -7.48 -19.68 -1.47
N ALA A 45 -6.81 -18.88 -0.66
CA ALA A 45 -5.57 -18.21 -1.04
C ALA A 45 -4.42 -19.21 -1.28
N GLN A 46 -4.29 -20.25 -0.45
CA GLN A 46 -3.30 -21.32 -0.63
C GLN A 46 -3.59 -22.20 -1.83
N LYS A 47 -4.87 -22.50 -2.10
CA LYS A 47 -5.28 -23.34 -3.24
C LYS A 47 -5.08 -22.61 -4.58
N LEU A 48 -5.31 -21.30 -4.65
CA LEU A 48 -5.01 -20.48 -5.81
C LEU A 48 -3.49 -20.34 -6.07
N ALA A 49 -2.67 -20.32 -5.01
CA ALA A 49 -1.21 -20.26 -5.12
C ALA A 49 -0.57 -21.61 -5.52
N ALA A 50 -1.21 -22.76 -5.21
CA ALA A 50 -0.68 -24.12 -5.48
C ALA A 50 -0.97 -24.65 -6.88
N ALA A 51 -1.87 -24.02 -7.65
CA ALA A 51 -2.27 -24.49 -8.96
C ALA A 51 -1.38 -23.98 -10.12
N SER A 52 -0.04 -23.96 -9.91
CA SER A 52 0.92 -23.66 -10.98
C SER A 52 1.18 -24.90 -11.85
N SER A 53 0.48 -25.01 -12.97
CA SER A 53 0.87 -25.91 -14.05
C SER A 53 0.78 -25.17 -15.39
N ALA A 54 1.81 -25.32 -16.20
CA ALA A 54 2.18 -24.69 -17.45
C ALA A 54 0.98 -24.24 -18.32
N SER A 55 0.77 -22.93 -18.40
CA SER A 55 0.14 -22.30 -19.55
C SER A 55 1.27 -21.86 -20.50
N THR A 56 1.18 -22.20 -21.78
CA THR A 56 1.98 -21.60 -22.84
C THR A 56 1.75 -20.08 -22.80
N GLU A 57 2.70 -19.35 -22.19
CA GLU A 57 2.63 -17.89 -22.14
C GLU A 57 2.86 -17.34 -23.54
N GLU A 58 1.94 -16.55 -24.08
CA GLU A 58 2.22 -15.74 -25.26
C GLU A 58 3.35 -14.76 -24.93
N PRO A 59 4.37 -14.66 -25.80
CA PRO A 59 5.48 -13.75 -25.55
C PRO A 59 5.00 -12.31 -25.56
N THR A 60 5.45 -11.52 -24.59
CA THR A 60 5.18 -10.07 -24.52
C THR A 60 5.65 -9.40 -25.82
N PRO A 61 4.79 -8.71 -26.57
CA PRO A 61 5.17 -8.04 -27.79
C PRO A 61 6.24 -6.98 -27.58
N ALA A 62 7.08 -6.74 -28.59
CA ALA A 62 8.05 -5.65 -28.54
C ALA A 62 7.34 -4.29 -28.64
N PRO A 63 7.91 -3.20 -28.04
CA PRO A 63 7.45 -1.84 -28.30
C PRO A 63 7.42 -1.53 -29.80
N LYS A 64 6.37 -0.82 -30.23
CA LYS A 64 6.27 -0.32 -31.61
C LYS A 64 7.16 0.91 -31.75
N ASP A 65 7.75 1.12 -32.92
CA ASP A 65 8.56 2.30 -33.20
C ASP A 65 7.74 3.60 -33.00
N GLY A 66 8.30 4.52 -32.22
CA GLY A 66 7.65 5.79 -31.89
C GLY A 66 6.46 5.70 -30.94
N ALA A 67 6.13 4.50 -30.43
CA ALA A 67 5.05 4.35 -29.47
C ALA A 67 5.42 5.01 -28.13
N LYS A 68 4.39 5.47 -27.43
CA LYS A 68 4.52 6.16 -26.16
C LYS A 68 4.10 5.25 -25.01
N LEU A 69 4.76 5.41 -23.87
CA LEU A 69 4.29 4.93 -22.58
C LEU A 69 3.47 6.05 -21.95
N ASN A 70 2.21 5.77 -21.58
CA ASN A 70 1.40 6.69 -20.80
C ASN A 70 1.16 6.10 -19.42
N VAL A 71 1.42 6.88 -18.38
CA VAL A 71 1.20 6.52 -16.99
C VAL A 71 0.19 7.49 -16.39
N HIS A 72 -0.99 6.97 -16.06
CA HIS A 72 -2.10 7.74 -15.52
C HIS A 72 -2.18 7.47 -14.02
N PHE A 73 -1.96 8.48 -13.20
CA PHE A 73 -2.27 8.49 -11.77
C PHE A 73 -3.70 9.00 -11.64
N ILE A 74 -4.63 8.10 -11.38
CA ILE A 74 -6.07 8.40 -11.45
C ILE A 74 -6.53 9.00 -10.12
N ASP A 75 -7.21 10.13 -10.16
CA ASP A 75 -7.85 10.69 -8.97
C ASP A 75 -9.03 9.80 -8.52
N VAL A 76 -8.77 8.99 -7.53
CA VAL A 76 -9.74 8.11 -6.85
C VAL A 76 -10.12 8.62 -5.47
N GLY A 77 -9.78 9.89 -5.16
CA GLY A 77 -9.84 10.40 -3.79
C GLY A 77 -8.71 9.85 -2.94
N GLN A 78 -9.01 9.38 -1.72
CA GLN A 78 -8.01 8.76 -0.86
C GLN A 78 -7.79 7.32 -1.30
N GLY A 79 -6.59 7.02 -1.84
CA GLY A 79 -6.21 5.71 -2.35
C GLY A 79 -5.33 5.82 -3.58
N ASP A 80 -4.83 4.68 -4.07
CA ASP A 80 -3.96 4.56 -5.23
C ASP A 80 -4.67 3.91 -6.42
N SER A 81 -4.42 4.41 -7.63
CA SER A 81 -4.78 3.73 -8.86
C SER A 81 -3.98 4.24 -10.04
N GLU A 82 -3.07 3.44 -10.58
CA GLU A 82 -2.27 3.81 -11.74
C GLU A 82 -2.61 2.92 -12.94
N PHE A 83 -3.16 3.54 -13.99
CA PHE A 83 -3.37 2.87 -15.27
C PHE A 83 -2.25 3.19 -16.24
N ILE A 84 -1.70 2.17 -16.90
CA ILE A 84 -0.51 2.30 -17.74
C ILE A 84 -0.80 1.70 -19.11
N GLU A 85 -0.68 2.54 -20.16
CA GLU A 85 -0.68 2.13 -21.55
C GLU A 85 0.77 1.88 -21.99
N LEU A 86 1.13 0.62 -22.18
CA LEU A 86 2.49 0.22 -22.54
C LEU A 86 2.75 0.45 -24.04
N PRO A 87 3.99 0.79 -24.47
CA PRO A 87 4.30 1.12 -25.86
C PRO A 87 4.19 -0.09 -26.82
N ASN A 88 3.97 -1.29 -26.30
CA ASN A 88 3.71 -2.51 -27.06
C ASN A 88 2.21 -2.78 -27.28
N GLY A 89 1.33 -1.90 -26.77
CA GLY A 89 -0.13 -2.02 -26.86
C GLY A 89 -0.79 -2.80 -25.74
N GLN A 90 0.00 -3.34 -24.78
CA GLN A 90 -0.53 -3.96 -23.57
C GLN A 90 -0.87 -2.90 -22.52
N THR A 91 -1.64 -3.30 -21.51
CA THR A 91 -2.07 -2.43 -20.42
C THR A 91 -1.72 -3.02 -19.06
N MET A 92 -1.52 -2.12 -18.09
CA MET A 92 -1.27 -2.49 -16.71
C MET A 92 -2.15 -1.61 -15.81
N LEU A 93 -2.65 -2.20 -14.71
CA LEU A 93 -3.30 -1.47 -13.64
C LEU A 93 -2.63 -1.86 -12.32
N ILE A 94 -2.19 -0.86 -11.57
CA ILE A 94 -1.68 -1.00 -10.21
C ILE A 94 -2.75 -0.37 -9.32
N ASP A 95 -3.28 -1.13 -8.39
CA ASP A 95 -4.33 -0.74 -7.47
C ASP A 95 -5.60 -0.15 -8.15
N ALA A 96 -6.68 0.03 -7.41
CA ALA A 96 -7.96 0.47 -7.96
C ALA A 96 -8.80 1.27 -6.95
N GLY A 97 -8.15 1.95 -6.00
CA GLY A 97 -8.81 2.76 -4.98
C GLY A 97 -9.74 1.96 -4.07
N ASN A 98 -10.65 2.68 -3.44
CA ASN A 98 -11.68 2.13 -2.55
C ASN A 98 -12.77 1.35 -3.32
N PRO A 99 -13.64 0.59 -2.63
CA PRO A 99 -14.69 -0.20 -3.28
C PRO A 99 -15.59 0.61 -4.21
N GLU A 100 -15.89 1.85 -3.89
CA GLU A 100 -16.70 2.76 -4.70
C GLU A 100 -16.01 3.21 -6.00
N ASN A 101 -14.69 3.13 -6.08
CA ASN A 101 -13.92 3.55 -7.26
C ASN A 101 -13.92 2.51 -8.40
N GLY A 102 -14.29 1.26 -8.14
CA GLY A 102 -14.21 0.19 -9.14
C GLY A 102 -14.91 0.52 -10.46
N SER A 103 -16.15 1.03 -10.40
CA SER A 103 -16.90 1.43 -11.59
C SER A 103 -16.27 2.64 -12.30
N GLN A 104 -15.69 3.58 -11.56
CA GLN A 104 -14.93 4.72 -12.10
C GLN A 104 -13.74 4.23 -12.92
N ILE A 105 -12.94 3.31 -12.37
CA ILE A 105 -11.76 2.74 -13.05
C ILE A 105 -12.17 1.98 -14.30
N VAL A 106 -13.20 1.13 -14.23
CA VAL A 106 -13.72 0.41 -15.41
C VAL A 106 -14.16 1.38 -16.50
N THR A 107 -14.89 2.44 -16.14
CA THR A 107 -15.33 3.47 -17.07
C THR A 107 -14.16 4.23 -17.68
N TYR A 108 -13.17 4.57 -16.86
CA TYR A 108 -11.96 5.27 -17.30
C TYR A 108 -11.19 4.46 -18.33
N VAL A 109 -10.90 3.19 -18.03
CA VAL A 109 -10.18 2.27 -18.93
C VAL A 109 -10.93 2.07 -20.25
N LYS A 110 -12.26 1.84 -20.18
CA LYS A 110 -13.09 1.70 -21.37
C LYS A 110 -13.16 3.00 -22.19
N GLY A 111 -13.18 4.16 -21.52
CA GLY A 111 -13.16 5.48 -22.15
C GLY A 111 -11.87 5.75 -22.95
N LEU A 112 -10.77 5.11 -22.58
CA LEU A 112 -9.50 5.13 -23.34
C LEU A 112 -9.46 4.10 -24.48
N GLY A 113 -10.53 3.31 -24.67
CA GLY A 113 -10.63 2.29 -25.72
C GLY A 113 -10.11 0.91 -25.35
N HIS A 114 -9.86 0.67 -24.05
CA HIS A 114 -9.36 -0.63 -23.56
C HIS A 114 -10.48 -1.46 -22.94
N SER A 115 -10.45 -2.78 -23.14
CA SER A 115 -11.34 -3.75 -22.51
C SER A 115 -10.56 -4.82 -21.71
N LYS A 116 -9.23 -4.75 -21.72
CA LYS A 116 -8.33 -5.72 -21.10
C LYS A 116 -7.29 -5.03 -20.24
N ILE A 117 -6.94 -5.66 -19.13
CA ILE A 117 -5.76 -5.37 -18.31
C ILE A 117 -4.82 -6.58 -18.43
N ASP A 118 -3.69 -6.41 -19.11
CA ASP A 118 -2.72 -7.50 -19.29
C ASP A 118 -1.99 -7.84 -17.98
N TYR A 119 -1.72 -6.83 -17.16
CA TYR A 119 -1.06 -6.97 -15.87
C TYR A 119 -1.84 -6.20 -14.80
N LEU A 120 -2.47 -6.92 -13.86
CA LEU A 120 -3.15 -6.36 -12.69
C LEU A 120 -2.27 -6.58 -11.46
N ILE A 121 -1.86 -5.52 -10.81
CA ILE A 121 -1.00 -5.55 -9.63
C ILE A 121 -1.77 -5.01 -8.42
N ALA A 122 -1.93 -5.82 -7.37
CA ALA A 122 -2.35 -5.37 -6.06
C ALA A 122 -1.11 -5.14 -5.23
N THR A 123 -0.87 -3.92 -4.77
CA THR A 123 0.33 -3.61 -3.99
C THR A 123 0.27 -4.26 -2.62
N HIS A 124 -0.84 -4.10 -1.90
CA HIS A 124 -1.10 -4.73 -0.61
C HIS A 124 -2.62 -4.73 -0.31
N PRO A 125 -3.11 -5.51 0.67
CA PRO A 125 -4.53 -5.77 0.81
C PRO A 125 -5.32 -4.74 1.64
N HIS A 126 -5.01 -3.45 1.61
CA HIS A 126 -5.84 -2.40 2.17
C HIS A 126 -6.95 -1.98 1.20
N ALA A 127 -8.06 -1.49 1.74
CA ALA A 127 -9.27 -1.20 0.97
C ALA A 127 -9.09 -0.06 -0.03
N ASP A 128 -8.30 0.95 0.31
CA ASP A 128 -7.96 2.10 -0.54
C ASP A 128 -6.97 1.79 -1.68
N HIS A 129 -6.57 0.53 -1.80
CA HIS A 129 -5.75 -0.01 -2.89
C HIS A 129 -6.48 -1.09 -3.67
N ILE A 130 -7.02 -2.11 -3.00
CA ILE A 130 -7.67 -3.23 -3.69
C ILE A 130 -9.20 -3.10 -3.78
N GLY A 131 -9.78 -2.05 -3.23
CA GLY A 131 -11.23 -1.89 -3.08
C GLY A 131 -12.00 -2.05 -4.37
N GLY A 132 -11.58 -1.33 -5.40
CA GLY A 132 -12.20 -1.36 -6.71
C GLY A 132 -11.84 -2.58 -7.57
N MET A 133 -10.81 -3.37 -7.18
CA MET A 133 -10.30 -4.45 -8.04
C MET A 133 -11.30 -5.56 -8.33
N ALA A 134 -12.17 -5.89 -7.37
CA ALA A 134 -13.20 -6.91 -7.61
C ALA A 134 -14.13 -6.52 -8.77
N GLU A 135 -14.47 -5.23 -8.86
CA GLU A 135 -15.30 -4.70 -9.96
C GLU A 135 -14.52 -4.66 -11.28
N VAL A 136 -13.22 -4.27 -11.24
CA VAL A 136 -12.32 -4.33 -12.39
C VAL A 136 -12.22 -5.76 -12.93
N VAL A 137 -11.96 -6.74 -12.05
CA VAL A 137 -11.87 -8.17 -12.44
C VAL A 137 -13.17 -8.68 -13.05
N LYS A 138 -14.34 -8.27 -12.56
CA LYS A 138 -15.63 -8.69 -13.12
C LYS A 138 -15.89 -8.13 -14.52
N ASN A 139 -15.49 -6.89 -14.80
CA ASN A 139 -15.94 -6.09 -15.95
C ASN A 139 -14.92 -5.90 -17.06
N LEU A 140 -13.65 -6.28 -16.84
CA LEU A 140 -12.57 -6.23 -17.84
C LEU A 140 -11.94 -7.61 -18.00
N ASP A 141 -11.34 -7.88 -19.13
CA ASP A 141 -10.51 -9.07 -19.33
C ASP A 141 -9.18 -8.87 -18.56
N ILE A 142 -8.76 -9.90 -17.83
CA ILE A 142 -7.54 -9.84 -17.03
C ILE A 142 -6.55 -10.90 -17.52
N GLY A 143 -5.35 -10.48 -17.82
CA GLY A 143 -4.25 -11.36 -18.20
C GLY A 143 -3.61 -12.01 -16.98
N LYS A 144 -2.64 -11.34 -16.38
CA LYS A 144 -1.90 -11.84 -15.20
C LYS A 144 -2.22 -10.97 -13.99
N ILE A 145 -2.38 -11.62 -12.82
CA ILE A 145 -2.57 -10.93 -11.54
C ILE A 145 -1.33 -11.18 -10.68
N TYR A 146 -0.84 -10.12 -10.04
CA TYR A 146 0.26 -10.16 -9.09
C TYR A 146 -0.18 -9.57 -7.75
N MET A 147 0.05 -10.32 -6.67
CA MET A 147 -0.25 -9.88 -5.30
C MET A 147 0.86 -10.38 -4.36
N PRO A 148 1.27 -9.63 -3.34
CA PRO A 148 2.20 -10.11 -2.32
C PRO A 148 1.58 -11.24 -1.49
N LYS A 149 2.41 -11.99 -0.77
CA LYS A 149 1.95 -12.98 0.21
C LYS A 149 1.54 -12.28 1.50
N ALA A 150 0.53 -11.45 1.41
CA ALA A 150 -0.14 -10.81 2.53
C ALA A 150 -1.62 -11.16 2.49
N SER A 151 -2.24 -11.32 3.64
CA SER A 151 -3.66 -11.65 3.73
C SER A 151 -4.32 -10.89 4.87
N THR A 152 -5.60 -10.62 4.71
CA THR A 152 -6.46 -10.02 5.73
C THR A 152 -7.82 -10.71 5.70
N ASN A 153 -8.62 -10.49 6.73
CA ASN A 153 -9.99 -11.02 6.84
C ASN A 153 -11.05 -9.98 6.45
N THR A 154 -10.67 -8.93 5.72
CA THR A 154 -11.61 -7.92 5.28
C THR A 154 -12.49 -8.42 4.15
N LYS A 155 -13.75 -7.93 4.14
CA LYS A 155 -14.70 -8.26 3.04
C LYS A 155 -14.15 -7.84 1.68
N THR A 156 -13.46 -6.74 1.58
CA THR A 156 -12.84 -6.23 0.35
C THR A 156 -11.84 -7.25 -0.23
N PHE A 157 -11.00 -7.83 0.62
CA PHE A 157 -10.05 -8.86 0.20
C PHE A 157 -10.76 -10.15 -0.22
N GLU A 158 -11.77 -10.60 0.54
CA GLU A 158 -12.59 -11.77 0.19
C GLU A 158 -13.34 -11.58 -1.14
N ASP A 159 -13.90 -10.39 -1.37
CA ASP A 159 -14.61 -10.06 -2.61
C ASP A 159 -13.67 -10.10 -3.83
N LEU A 160 -12.45 -9.61 -3.67
CA LEU A 160 -11.42 -9.68 -4.72
C LEU A 160 -11.03 -11.14 -5.02
N LEU A 161 -10.71 -11.93 -3.98
CA LEU A 161 -10.37 -13.36 -4.17
C LEU A 161 -11.51 -14.13 -4.83
N THR A 162 -12.76 -13.85 -4.44
CA THR A 162 -13.95 -14.45 -5.04
C THR A 162 -14.10 -14.07 -6.52
N ALA A 163 -13.88 -12.81 -6.88
CA ALA A 163 -13.93 -12.36 -8.28
C ALA A 163 -12.85 -13.05 -9.13
N ILE A 164 -11.63 -13.16 -8.61
CA ILE A 164 -10.51 -13.85 -9.26
C ILE A 164 -10.83 -15.34 -9.47
N GLN A 165 -11.34 -16.01 -8.43
CA GLN A 165 -11.74 -17.42 -8.49
C GLN A 165 -12.85 -17.67 -9.50
N ASN A 166 -13.89 -16.84 -9.51
CA ASN A 166 -15.03 -16.96 -10.41
C ASN A 166 -14.64 -16.80 -11.89
N LYS A 167 -13.58 -16.02 -12.17
CA LYS A 167 -13.00 -15.91 -13.51
C LYS A 167 -11.98 -16.99 -13.85
N GLY A 168 -11.68 -17.91 -12.94
CA GLY A 168 -10.67 -18.96 -13.13
C GLY A 168 -9.24 -18.43 -13.25
N LEU A 169 -8.98 -17.22 -12.75
CA LEU A 169 -7.67 -16.56 -12.83
C LEU A 169 -6.75 -17.08 -11.72
N LYS A 170 -5.44 -16.94 -11.95
CA LYS A 170 -4.39 -17.32 -10.98
C LYS A 170 -3.68 -16.10 -10.45
N ILE A 171 -3.31 -16.14 -9.18
CA ILE A 171 -2.50 -15.10 -8.53
C ILE A 171 -1.02 -15.49 -8.60
N ASN A 172 -0.21 -14.64 -9.19
CA ASN A 172 1.24 -14.71 -9.14
C ASN A 172 1.75 -13.95 -7.93
N THR A 173 2.79 -14.48 -7.27
CA THR A 173 3.35 -13.80 -6.11
C THR A 173 4.15 -12.56 -6.53
N ALA A 174 3.73 -11.38 -6.08
CA ALA A 174 4.52 -10.16 -6.16
C ALA A 174 5.57 -10.15 -5.05
N LYS A 175 6.84 -10.19 -5.43
CA LYS A 175 8.00 -10.12 -4.51
C LYS A 175 9.25 -9.66 -5.25
N ALA A 176 10.25 -9.23 -4.51
CA ALA A 176 11.55 -8.87 -5.07
C ALA A 176 12.12 -9.97 -5.99
N GLY A 177 12.64 -9.56 -7.14
CA GLY A 177 13.23 -10.43 -8.14
C GLY A 177 12.23 -11.01 -9.16
N VAL A 178 10.94 -10.68 -9.06
CA VAL A 178 9.96 -11.06 -10.08
C VAL A 178 10.00 -10.04 -11.22
N ASN A 179 10.31 -10.51 -12.42
CA ASN A 179 10.18 -9.72 -13.65
C ASN A 179 8.85 -10.01 -14.32
N LEU A 180 8.06 -8.96 -14.60
CA LEU A 180 6.78 -9.11 -15.28
C LEU A 180 6.97 -9.33 -16.77
N PHE A 181 7.86 -8.53 -17.34
CA PHE A 181 8.29 -8.62 -18.74
C PHE A 181 9.60 -7.85 -18.94
N LYS A 182 10.40 -8.31 -19.91
CA LYS A 182 11.57 -7.60 -20.44
C LYS A 182 11.62 -7.80 -21.94
N VAL A 183 11.39 -6.74 -22.71
CA VAL A 183 11.38 -6.79 -24.16
C VAL A 183 11.93 -5.50 -24.76
N GLY A 184 13.03 -5.60 -25.49
CA GLY A 184 13.74 -4.43 -26.00
C GLY A 184 14.14 -3.48 -24.86
N THR A 185 13.70 -2.24 -24.95
CA THR A 185 13.96 -1.18 -23.96
C THR A 185 12.86 -1.06 -22.90
N LEU A 186 11.84 -1.92 -22.95
CA LEU A 186 10.73 -1.94 -22.00
C LEU A 186 10.95 -3.05 -20.97
N ASN A 187 10.90 -2.72 -19.67
CA ASN A 187 11.12 -3.67 -18.59
C ASN A 187 10.28 -3.31 -17.36
N ALA A 188 9.70 -4.29 -16.68
CA ALA A 188 9.00 -4.11 -15.41
C ALA A 188 9.44 -5.15 -14.40
N ASP A 189 10.02 -4.69 -13.30
CA ASP A 189 10.52 -5.51 -12.20
C ASP A 189 9.81 -5.19 -10.89
N ILE A 190 9.39 -6.21 -10.15
CA ILE A 190 9.00 -6.08 -8.74
C ILE A 190 10.27 -6.20 -7.89
N ILE A 191 10.56 -5.16 -7.10
CA ILE A 191 11.78 -5.04 -6.31
C ILE A 191 11.56 -5.11 -4.80
N ALA A 192 10.30 -5.11 -4.35
CA ALA A 192 9.85 -5.41 -2.99
C ALA A 192 8.46 -6.07 -3.04
N PRO A 193 8.00 -6.73 -1.96
CA PRO A 193 8.69 -6.95 -0.70
C PRO A 193 9.85 -7.95 -0.81
N VAL A 194 10.85 -7.83 0.07
CA VAL A 194 12.02 -8.73 0.13
C VAL A 194 11.78 -9.80 1.20
N ASN A 195 11.95 -9.47 2.47
CA ASN A 195 11.77 -10.37 3.61
C ASN A 195 10.96 -9.66 4.69
N ILE A 196 9.70 -9.37 4.40
CA ILE A 196 8.81 -8.73 5.36
C ILE A 196 8.22 -9.78 6.29
N THR A 197 8.24 -9.48 7.60
CA THR A 197 7.62 -10.24 8.67
C THR A 197 6.84 -9.29 9.56
N GLY A 198 5.77 -9.79 10.20
CA GLY A 198 4.93 -8.94 11.06
C GLY A 198 3.58 -8.63 10.43
N ASP A 199 2.81 -7.79 11.12
CA ASP A 199 1.39 -7.59 10.85
C ASP A 199 1.08 -6.27 10.11
N ASP A 200 2.10 -5.44 9.85
CA ASP A 200 1.93 -4.20 9.09
C ASP A 200 1.84 -4.49 7.60
N LEU A 201 0.61 -4.50 7.07
CA LEU A 201 0.32 -4.83 5.68
C LEU A 201 0.97 -3.86 4.68
N ASN A 202 1.24 -2.62 5.06
CA ASN A 202 1.89 -1.64 4.20
C ASN A 202 3.31 -2.08 3.81
N GLN A 203 4.02 -2.75 4.72
CA GLN A 203 5.38 -3.24 4.45
C GLN A 203 5.42 -4.32 3.37
N TYR A 204 4.28 -5.00 3.10
CA TYR A 204 4.16 -5.99 2.04
C TYR A 204 3.91 -5.39 0.66
N SER A 205 3.83 -4.07 0.53
CA SER A 205 3.57 -3.40 -0.74
C SER A 205 4.51 -3.87 -1.84
N ALA A 206 3.93 -4.28 -2.97
CA ALA A 206 4.68 -4.58 -4.18
C ALA A 206 5.26 -3.29 -4.75
N VAL A 207 6.56 -3.09 -4.60
CA VAL A 207 7.27 -1.97 -5.20
C VAL A 207 7.71 -2.36 -6.60
N MET A 208 7.33 -1.58 -7.61
CA MET A 208 7.60 -1.89 -9.01
C MET A 208 8.42 -0.79 -9.67
N MET A 209 9.46 -1.20 -10.42
CA MET A 209 10.23 -0.36 -11.32
C MET A 209 9.80 -0.62 -12.75
N LEU A 210 9.28 0.39 -13.45
CA LEU A 210 8.98 0.35 -14.87
C LEU A 210 10.01 1.18 -15.63
N THR A 211 10.66 0.58 -16.59
CA THR A 211 11.68 1.24 -17.43
C THR A 211 11.23 1.25 -18.88
N TYR A 212 11.32 2.40 -19.53
CA TYR A 212 11.18 2.53 -20.98
C TYR A 212 12.29 3.41 -21.55
N GLY A 213 13.23 2.79 -22.26
CA GLY A 213 14.44 3.47 -22.72
C GLY A 213 15.28 4.01 -21.56
N SER A 214 15.47 5.33 -21.55
CA SER A 214 16.18 6.01 -20.46
C SER A 214 15.27 6.46 -19.31
N ASN A 215 13.95 6.33 -19.45
CA ASN A 215 12.99 6.81 -18.47
C ASN A 215 12.58 5.70 -17.50
N LYS A 216 12.51 6.04 -16.21
CA LYS A 216 12.19 5.12 -15.12
C LYS A 216 11.07 5.68 -14.24
N PHE A 217 10.09 4.83 -13.95
CA PHE A 217 8.98 5.10 -13.05
C PHE A 217 9.02 4.13 -11.88
N LEU A 218 8.96 4.64 -10.66
CA LEU A 218 8.96 3.84 -9.44
C LEU A 218 7.62 3.98 -8.73
N PHE A 219 6.90 2.86 -8.59
CA PHE A 219 5.63 2.74 -7.88
C PHE A 219 5.87 2.04 -6.57
N THR A 220 5.50 2.65 -5.45
CA THR A 220 5.87 2.15 -4.12
C THR A 220 4.68 1.64 -3.32
N GLY A 221 3.43 1.85 -3.80
CA GLY A 221 2.25 1.64 -2.97
C GLY A 221 2.43 2.35 -1.63
N ASP A 222 2.21 1.63 -0.54
CA ASP A 222 2.39 2.13 0.83
C ASP A 222 3.64 1.59 1.53
N ALA A 223 4.62 1.09 0.77
CA ALA A 223 5.86 0.57 1.32
C ALA A 223 6.46 1.54 2.34
N GLY A 224 6.62 1.07 3.58
CA GLY A 224 7.18 1.87 4.66
C GLY A 224 8.69 1.73 4.77
N ASN A 225 9.26 2.44 5.73
CA ASN A 225 10.71 2.54 5.93
C ASN A 225 11.41 1.18 6.08
N GLU A 226 10.74 0.16 6.63
CA GLU A 226 11.30 -1.20 6.75
C GLU A 226 11.46 -1.83 5.37
N SER A 227 10.40 -1.83 4.55
CA SER A 227 10.42 -2.37 3.20
C SER A 227 11.43 -1.62 2.32
N GLU A 228 11.43 -0.28 2.35
CA GLU A 228 12.39 0.56 1.63
C GLU A 228 13.84 0.22 1.98
N GLY A 229 14.11 -0.03 3.28
CA GLY A 229 15.44 -0.36 3.80
C GLY A 229 15.97 -1.70 3.29
N GLN A 230 15.10 -2.62 2.92
CA GLN A 230 15.47 -3.94 2.42
C GLN A 230 15.74 -3.98 0.90
N ILE A 231 15.35 -2.94 0.15
CA ILE A 231 15.56 -2.90 -1.30
C ILE A 231 17.04 -2.72 -1.61
N THR A 232 17.62 -3.71 -2.28
CA THR A 232 19.02 -3.71 -2.71
C THR A 232 19.19 -3.37 -4.20
N SER A 233 18.12 -3.40 -4.97
CA SER A 233 18.11 -3.04 -6.39
C SER A 233 18.36 -1.55 -6.61
N ASP A 234 18.79 -1.15 -7.81
CA ASP A 234 18.82 0.24 -8.22
C ASP A 234 17.40 0.82 -8.23
N VAL A 235 17.16 1.84 -7.41
CA VAL A 235 15.86 2.51 -7.26
C VAL A 235 15.84 3.89 -7.93
N LYS A 236 16.93 4.30 -8.61
CA LYS A 236 16.97 5.59 -9.30
C LYS A 236 15.86 5.68 -10.34
N ALA A 237 15.01 6.72 -10.25
CA ALA A 237 13.87 6.88 -11.12
C ALA A 237 13.60 8.37 -11.44
N ASP A 238 13.00 8.63 -12.61
CA ASP A 238 12.60 9.98 -13.01
C ASP A 238 11.30 10.40 -12.34
N VAL A 239 10.35 9.45 -12.20
CA VAL A 239 9.04 9.66 -11.59
C VAL A 239 8.89 8.71 -10.41
N LEU A 240 8.57 9.25 -9.25
CA LEU A 240 8.27 8.51 -8.03
C LEU A 240 6.78 8.67 -7.68
N LYS A 241 6.02 7.58 -7.58
CA LYS A 241 4.80 7.53 -6.79
C LYS A 241 5.24 7.56 -5.32
N VAL A 242 4.89 8.61 -4.61
CA VAL A 242 5.26 8.81 -3.21
C VAL A 242 4.52 7.81 -2.32
N GLY A 243 5.23 7.13 -1.46
CA GLY A 243 4.69 6.06 -0.63
C GLY A 243 3.61 6.55 0.35
N HIS A 244 2.59 5.72 0.55
CA HIS A 244 1.57 5.85 1.58
C HIS A 244 0.90 7.25 1.58
N HIS A 245 0.48 7.70 0.40
CA HIS A 245 -0.19 8.98 0.16
C HIS A 245 0.56 10.20 0.72
N GLY A 246 1.87 10.06 0.95
CA GLY A 246 2.69 11.11 1.57
C GLY A 246 2.74 11.08 3.10
N SER A 247 2.45 9.93 3.72
CA SER A 247 2.71 9.67 5.14
C SER A 247 4.20 9.86 5.49
N ASP A 248 4.50 10.17 6.74
CA ASP A 248 5.88 10.24 7.26
C ASP A 248 6.49 8.87 7.57
N THR A 249 5.66 7.79 7.56
CA THR A 249 6.10 6.40 7.74
C THR A 249 6.75 5.81 6.48
N SER A 250 6.65 6.52 5.35
CA SER A 250 7.16 6.12 4.03
C SER A 250 8.04 7.20 3.42
N THR A 251 8.64 6.89 2.27
CA THR A 251 9.50 7.81 1.52
C THR A 251 10.57 8.41 2.42
N SER A 252 11.35 7.51 3.07
CA SER A 252 12.43 7.90 3.96
C SER A 252 13.46 8.79 3.24
N GLN A 253 14.13 9.68 3.97
CA GLN A 253 15.16 10.55 3.35
C GLN A 253 16.27 9.71 2.69
N THR A 254 16.63 8.57 3.29
CA THR A 254 17.65 7.66 2.75
C THR A 254 17.19 7.05 1.43
N PHE A 255 15.94 6.57 1.37
CA PHE A 255 15.35 6.03 0.16
C PHE A 255 15.23 7.11 -0.92
N LEU A 256 14.67 8.26 -0.56
CA LEU A 256 14.47 9.39 -1.46
C LEU A 256 15.77 9.91 -2.08
N ASN A 257 16.87 9.91 -1.31
CA ASN A 257 18.19 10.28 -1.83
C ASN A 257 18.72 9.28 -2.88
N LYS A 258 18.36 7.99 -2.76
CA LYS A 258 18.72 6.95 -3.75
C LYS A 258 17.86 7.06 -5.01
N VAL A 259 16.54 7.29 -4.84
CA VAL A 259 15.60 7.46 -5.97
C VAL A 259 15.93 8.71 -6.75
N SER A 260 16.18 9.83 -6.07
CA SER A 260 16.52 11.14 -6.65
C SER A 260 15.60 11.52 -7.81
N PRO A 261 14.27 11.53 -7.61
CA PRO A 261 13.31 11.69 -8.68
C PRO A 261 13.25 13.16 -9.16
N LYS A 262 13.01 13.34 -10.45
CA LYS A 262 12.68 14.65 -11.02
C LYS A 262 11.24 15.03 -10.70
N TYR A 263 10.34 14.06 -10.70
CA TYR A 263 8.91 14.23 -10.46
C TYR A 263 8.46 13.32 -9.32
N ALA A 264 7.65 13.87 -8.42
CA ALA A 264 7.01 13.14 -7.33
C ALA A 264 5.49 13.26 -7.47
N VAL A 265 4.79 12.14 -7.48
CA VAL A 265 3.32 12.10 -7.55
C VAL A 265 2.80 11.61 -6.21
N ILE A 266 1.87 12.33 -5.62
CA ILE A 266 1.17 11.97 -4.40
C ILE A 266 -0.28 11.72 -4.76
N GLU A 267 -0.72 10.47 -4.67
CA GLU A 267 -2.12 10.10 -4.78
C GLU A 267 -2.75 10.23 -3.40
N VAL A 268 -3.67 11.13 -3.25
CA VAL A 268 -4.24 11.52 -1.95
C VAL A 268 -5.59 12.19 -2.12
N GLY A 269 -6.50 11.94 -1.21
CA GLY A 269 -7.83 12.53 -1.21
C GLY A 269 -7.83 13.97 -0.71
N LYS A 270 -8.69 14.81 -1.32
CA LYS A 270 -8.96 16.14 -0.81
C LYS A 270 -9.58 16.05 0.58
N ASP A 271 -9.11 16.91 1.49
CA ASP A 271 -9.63 17.00 2.88
C ASP A 271 -9.60 15.66 3.64
N ASN A 272 -8.62 14.77 3.31
CA ASN A 272 -8.48 13.49 3.96
C ASN A 272 -8.22 13.64 5.48
N SER A 273 -8.76 12.73 6.27
CA SER A 273 -8.66 12.75 7.74
C SER A 273 -7.29 12.34 8.28
N TYR A 274 -6.42 11.79 7.41
CA TYR A 274 -5.08 11.31 7.79
C TYR A 274 -4.05 12.44 7.92
N GLY A 275 -4.37 13.63 7.40
CA GLY A 275 -3.42 14.74 7.34
C GLY A 275 -2.31 14.52 6.30
N HIS A 276 -2.57 13.70 5.29
CA HIS A 276 -1.65 13.44 4.18
C HIS A 276 -1.84 14.44 3.04
N PRO A 277 -0.77 14.76 2.28
CA PRO A 277 0.63 14.48 2.61
C PRO A 277 1.06 15.28 3.83
N THR A 278 1.92 14.69 4.68
CA THR A 278 2.45 15.39 5.85
C THR A 278 3.41 16.50 5.44
N ALA A 279 3.51 17.55 6.25
CA ALA A 279 4.45 18.64 6.01
C ALA A 279 5.92 18.12 5.95
N ALA A 280 6.23 17.08 6.74
CA ALA A 280 7.55 16.46 6.75
C ALA A 280 7.87 15.79 5.40
N THR A 281 6.91 15.10 4.79
CA THR A 281 7.11 14.46 3.48
C THR A 281 7.24 15.51 2.38
N LEU A 282 6.41 16.55 2.38
CA LEU A 282 6.56 17.66 1.43
C LEU A 282 7.94 18.32 1.54
N ALA A 283 8.41 18.61 2.76
CA ALA A 283 9.73 19.20 2.97
C ALA A 283 10.88 18.30 2.47
N LYS A 284 10.77 16.97 2.62
CA LYS A 284 11.75 16.01 2.05
C LYS A 284 11.80 16.11 0.52
N LEU A 285 10.65 16.15 -0.14
CA LEU A 285 10.54 16.25 -1.60
C LEU A 285 11.05 17.59 -2.14
N GLU A 286 10.72 18.68 -1.46
CA GLU A 286 11.23 20.02 -1.80
C GLU A 286 12.74 20.11 -1.66
N LYS A 287 13.30 19.55 -0.58
CA LYS A 287 14.74 19.55 -0.31
C LYS A 287 15.56 18.90 -1.42
N ILE A 288 15.04 17.85 -2.06
CA ILE A 288 15.71 17.21 -3.19
C ILE A 288 15.39 17.88 -4.54
N GLY A 289 14.54 18.91 -4.56
CA GLY A 289 14.18 19.66 -5.76
C GLY A 289 13.21 18.95 -6.68
N ALA A 290 12.46 17.95 -6.20
CA ALA A 290 11.46 17.27 -7.00
C ALA A 290 10.28 18.19 -7.35
N THR A 291 9.78 18.08 -8.58
CA THR A 291 8.52 18.72 -8.97
C THR A 291 7.36 17.86 -8.46
N ILE A 292 6.52 18.42 -7.59
CA ILE A 292 5.45 17.70 -6.92
C ILE A 292 4.13 17.88 -7.66
N TYR A 293 3.41 16.77 -7.89
CA TYR A 293 2.04 16.71 -8.36
C TYR A 293 1.18 15.97 -7.33
N ARG A 294 -0.10 16.37 -7.18
CA ARG A 294 -1.00 15.80 -6.19
C ARG A 294 -2.38 15.62 -6.80
N THR A 295 -2.98 14.42 -6.63
CA THR A 295 -4.32 14.15 -7.18
C THR A 295 -5.40 15.02 -6.56
N ASP A 296 -5.31 15.38 -5.28
CA ASP A 296 -6.27 16.26 -4.60
C ASP A 296 -6.29 17.71 -5.11
N LYS A 297 -5.25 18.13 -5.84
CA LYS A 297 -5.11 19.47 -6.42
C LYS A 297 -5.17 19.47 -7.93
N ASP A 298 -4.58 18.46 -8.54
CA ASP A 298 -4.35 18.39 -9.97
C ASP A 298 -5.38 17.47 -10.68
N GLY A 299 -6.19 16.70 -9.91
CA GLY A 299 -7.02 15.63 -10.47
C GLY A 299 -6.14 14.52 -11.08
N THR A 300 -6.65 13.77 -12.02
CA THR A 300 -5.87 12.74 -12.74
C THR A 300 -4.66 13.32 -13.45
N ILE A 301 -3.47 12.77 -13.20
CA ILE A 301 -2.18 13.23 -13.71
C ILE A 301 -1.66 12.19 -14.71
N ILE A 302 -1.24 12.65 -15.90
CA ILE A 302 -0.76 11.74 -16.95
C ILE A 302 0.66 12.12 -17.35
N PHE A 303 1.57 11.18 -17.18
CA PHE A 303 2.93 11.27 -17.71
C PHE A 303 3.02 10.48 -19.01
N THR A 304 3.68 11.08 -20.01
CA THR A 304 3.94 10.45 -21.30
C THR A 304 5.44 10.38 -21.54
N SER A 305 5.96 9.20 -21.87
CA SER A 305 7.36 8.96 -22.23
C SER A 305 7.48 8.48 -23.66
N ASP A 306 8.47 9.01 -24.38
CA ASP A 306 8.92 8.55 -25.70
C ASP A 306 10.22 7.74 -25.64
N ALA A 307 10.53 7.14 -24.50
CA ALA A 307 11.78 6.43 -24.15
C ALA A 307 13.00 7.34 -23.88
N LYS A 308 12.91 8.63 -24.15
CA LYS A 308 14.01 9.61 -23.97
C LYS A 308 13.58 10.76 -23.08
N THR A 309 12.39 11.27 -23.30
CA THR A 309 11.82 12.44 -22.62
C THR A 309 10.52 12.07 -21.92
N ILE A 310 10.24 12.79 -20.84
CA ILE A 310 8.99 12.69 -20.10
C ILE A 310 8.28 14.04 -20.18
N THR A 311 7.00 14.01 -20.54
CA THR A 311 6.08 15.14 -20.47
C THR A 311 4.93 14.83 -19.51
N VAL A 312 4.27 15.87 -19.00
CA VAL A 312 3.13 15.74 -18.09
C VAL A 312 2.01 16.67 -18.54
N ASN A 313 0.77 16.23 -18.36
CA ASN A 313 -0.43 16.96 -18.80
C ASN A 313 -0.85 18.10 -17.84
N LYS A 314 -0.13 18.33 -16.76
CA LYS A 314 -0.45 19.32 -15.72
C LYS A 314 0.67 20.32 -15.51
N LYS A 315 0.32 21.51 -15.01
CA LYS A 315 1.28 22.41 -14.35
C LYS A 315 1.49 21.90 -12.93
N SER A 316 2.75 21.94 -12.44
CA SER A 316 3.05 21.41 -11.11
C SER A 316 2.36 22.20 -10.01
N SER A 317 1.92 21.50 -8.96
CA SER A 317 1.44 22.08 -7.71
C SER A 317 2.57 22.48 -6.75
N SER A 318 3.81 22.62 -7.24
CA SER A 318 4.98 22.96 -6.42
C SER A 318 4.82 24.34 -5.79
N ILE A 319 5.17 24.43 -4.49
CA ILE A 319 5.00 25.59 -3.62
C ILE A 319 5.82 26.83 -4.05
N LYS A 320 6.65 26.74 -5.09
CA LYS A 320 7.48 27.87 -5.57
C LYS A 320 6.69 29.07 -6.11
N GLU A 321 5.36 28.95 -6.29
CA GLU A 321 4.53 30.00 -6.88
C GLU A 321 3.64 30.77 -5.87
N GLN A 322 3.84 30.61 -4.56
CA GLN A 322 3.10 31.35 -3.52
C GLN A 322 3.96 32.00 -2.45
N ALA A 323 5.01 32.71 -2.87
CA ALA A 323 5.56 33.76 -2.03
C ALA A 323 4.86 35.08 -2.45
N PRO A 324 4.14 35.78 -1.56
CA PRO A 324 3.69 37.12 -1.85
C PRO A 324 4.90 38.02 -2.03
N PRO A 325 4.84 39.08 -2.86
CA PRO A 325 5.97 39.96 -3.08
C PRO A 325 6.39 40.60 -1.76
N SER A 326 7.65 40.35 -1.39
CA SER A 326 8.32 40.99 -0.27
C SER A 326 8.30 42.49 -0.49
N SER A 327 7.47 43.19 0.26
CA SER A 327 7.67 44.62 0.47
C SER A 327 8.94 44.83 1.33
N ALA A 328 9.88 45.52 0.76
CA ALA A 328 11.20 45.85 1.37
C ALA A 328 11.04 46.58 2.72
N PRO A 329 12.02 46.43 3.62
CA PRO A 329 11.97 46.97 4.96
C PRO A 329 12.35 48.47 4.95
N ALA A 330 11.54 49.27 5.60
CA ALA A 330 11.98 50.60 6.06
C ALA A 330 12.70 50.43 7.41
N ALA A 331 13.95 50.84 7.43
CA ALA A 331 14.77 50.93 8.63
C ALA A 331 14.28 52.06 9.55
N VAL A 332 14.19 51.81 10.89
CA VAL A 332 14.53 52.83 11.90
C VAL A 332 14.84 52.20 13.27
N ALA A 333 16.08 52.49 13.71
CA ALA A 333 16.58 52.86 15.04
C ALA A 333 16.34 52.01 16.32
N ALA A 334 17.46 51.83 16.98
CA ALA A 334 17.70 51.04 18.20
C ALA A 334 17.38 51.77 19.54
N ALA A 335 17.13 50.91 20.54
CA ALA A 335 17.46 50.98 21.99
C ALA A 335 16.53 51.77 22.94
N PRO A 336 16.53 51.52 24.27
CA PRO A 336 17.33 50.61 25.08
C PRO A 336 16.57 49.65 26.04
N GLN A 337 17.33 48.76 26.68
CA GLN A 337 17.00 47.71 27.64
C GLN A 337 16.60 48.18 29.05
N GLN A 338 15.85 47.29 29.76
CA GLN A 338 15.94 46.79 31.15
C GLN A 338 14.63 46.82 31.93
N PRO A 339 14.48 46.04 33.00
CA PRO A 339 14.70 44.58 33.23
C PRO A 339 13.44 43.80 33.66
N ALA A 340 13.61 42.49 33.79
CA ALA A 340 12.56 41.56 34.26
C ALA A 340 12.18 41.71 35.75
N PRO A 341 10.99 41.29 36.15
CA PRO A 341 10.86 40.26 37.19
C PRO A 341 9.83 39.15 36.91
N ALA A 342 10.21 38.03 37.42
CA ALA A 342 9.56 36.77 37.84
C ALA A 342 8.05 36.50 37.65
N GLU A 343 7.84 35.34 37.10
CA GLU A 343 6.80 34.29 37.38
C GLU A 343 5.38 34.69 37.73
N LYS A 344 4.46 34.25 36.84
CA LYS A 344 3.23 33.52 37.19
C LYS A 344 2.72 32.77 35.96
N LYS A 345 2.53 31.47 36.13
CA LYS A 345 1.92 30.52 35.21
C LYS A 345 0.46 30.92 34.96
N PRO A 346 0.03 31.06 33.70
CA PRO A 346 -1.40 31.07 33.39
C PRO A 346 -1.87 29.71 32.92
N GLU A 347 -2.92 29.31 33.52
CA GLU A 347 -3.92 28.30 33.19
C GLU A 347 -4.34 28.42 31.70
N VAL A 348 -4.28 27.30 30.98
CA VAL A 348 -4.69 27.22 29.57
C VAL A 348 -6.22 27.12 29.53
N THR A 349 -6.85 28.20 29.16
CA THR A 349 -8.25 28.18 28.69
C THR A 349 -8.23 27.90 27.17
N ALA A 350 -8.83 26.78 26.78
CA ALA A 350 -9.08 26.41 25.41
C ALA A 350 -10.13 27.33 24.76
N PRO A 351 -10.00 27.68 23.48
CA PRO A 351 -11.12 28.24 22.73
C PRO A 351 -12.09 27.14 22.33
N ALA A 352 -13.36 27.36 22.67
CA ALA A 352 -14.48 26.54 22.24
C ALA A 352 -14.71 26.69 20.73
N THR A 353 -14.57 25.60 19.98
CA THR A 353 -15.26 25.42 18.70
C THR A 353 -16.12 24.16 18.79
N ASN A 354 -17.41 24.36 18.67
CA ASN A 354 -18.43 23.33 18.60
C ASN A 354 -18.24 22.47 17.33
N ASN A 355 -17.74 21.25 17.50
CA ASN A 355 -18.17 20.06 16.78
C ASN A 355 -17.92 18.89 17.73
N LYS A 356 -18.99 18.29 18.24
CA LYS A 356 -18.93 17.13 19.12
C LYS A 356 -18.56 15.87 18.30
N SER A 357 -17.31 15.71 17.93
CA SER A 357 -16.83 14.39 17.56
C SER A 357 -16.65 13.57 18.84
N VAL A 358 -17.45 12.53 18.98
CA VAL A 358 -17.37 11.62 20.13
C VAL A 358 -16.06 10.83 20.02
N THR A 359 -15.16 11.00 21.00
CA THR A 359 -13.90 10.23 21.03
C THR A 359 -14.16 8.83 21.57
N VAL A 360 -13.74 7.83 20.80
CA VAL A 360 -13.69 6.40 21.17
C VAL A 360 -12.25 5.92 21.12
N TYR A 361 -12.01 4.68 21.48
CA TYR A 361 -10.65 4.12 21.54
C TYR A 361 -10.61 2.77 20.86
N ILE A 362 -9.58 2.54 20.06
CA ILE A 362 -9.28 1.26 19.42
C ILE A 362 -8.01 0.65 20.01
N THR A 363 -7.74 -0.61 19.69
CA THR A 363 -6.50 -1.30 20.04
C THR A 363 -5.69 -1.59 18.78
N LYS A 364 -4.38 -1.84 18.90
CA LYS A 364 -3.51 -2.13 17.74
C LYS A 364 -3.96 -3.32 16.89
N THR A 365 -4.69 -4.27 17.46
CA THR A 365 -5.04 -5.56 16.83
C THR A 365 -6.51 -5.91 16.97
N GLY A 366 -7.36 -5.01 17.51
CA GLY A 366 -8.77 -5.28 17.75
C GLY A 366 -9.64 -4.68 16.66
N GLU A 367 -10.75 -5.32 16.35
CA GLU A 367 -11.75 -4.90 15.36
C GLU A 367 -12.90 -4.06 15.97
N LYS A 368 -12.73 -3.62 17.22
CA LYS A 368 -13.78 -2.91 17.94
C LYS A 368 -13.32 -1.60 18.54
N TYR A 369 -14.20 -0.61 18.51
CA TYR A 369 -13.97 0.62 19.27
C TYR A 369 -14.62 0.53 20.66
N HIS A 370 -14.07 1.26 21.62
CA HIS A 370 -14.34 1.14 23.05
C HIS A 370 -14.52 2.51 23.71
N THR A 371 -15.19 2.53 24.86
CA THR A 371 -15.10 3.67 25.78
C THR A 371 -13.74 3.70 26.49
N GLY A 372 -13.27 4.88 26.89
CA GLY A 372 -11.92 5.09 27.44
C GLY A 372 -11.52 4.26 28.67
N GLY A 373 -12.50 3.67 29.38
CA GLY A 373 -12.32 2.82 30.55
C GLY A 373 -12.39 1.29 30.27
N CYS A 374 -12.50 0.87 29.02
CA CYS A 374 -12.72 -0.52 28.69
C CYS A 374 -11.52 -1.40 29.06
N ARG A 375 -11.81 -2.57 29.66
CA ARG A 375 -10.77 -3.55 30.07
C ARG A 375 -9.89 -4.05 28.92
N TYR A 376 -10.37 -4.02 27.68
CA TYR A 376 -9.62 -4.43 26.50
C TYR A 376 -8.55 -3.42 26.05
N LEU A 377 -8.58 -2.19 26.58
CA LEU A 377 -7.59 -1.15 26.29
C LEU A 377 -6.32 -1.24 27.16
N LYS A 378 -6.17 -2.26 27.99
CA LYS A 378 -5.02 -2.39 28.92
C LYS A 378 -3.66 -2.51 28.22
N LYS A 379 -3.61 -3.12 27.04
CA LYS A 379 -2.35 -3.35 26.27
C LYS A 379 -2.08 -2.27 25.21
N SER A 380 -3.13 -1.63 24.69
CA SER A 380 -3.01 -0.50 23.77
C SER A 380 -4.30 0.33 23.83
N LYS A 381 -4.18 1.64 23.72
CA LYS A 381 -5.29 2.59 23.77
C LYS A 381 -4.99 3.73 22.80
N ILE A 382 -5.63 3.70 21.65
CA ILE A 382 -5.48 4.68 20.58
C ILE A 382 -6.78 5.46 20.49
N ALA A 383 -6.73 6.79 20.67
CA ALA A 383 -7.90 7.64 20.56
C ALA A 383 -8.22 7.87 19.07
N ILE A 384 -9.51 7.78 18.74
CA ILE A 384 -10.06 8.00 17.40
C ILE A 384 -11.44 8.61 17.50
N SER A 385 -11.91 9.34 16.50
CA SER A 385 -13.29 9.78 16.45
C SER A 385 -14.24 8.59 16.23
N LEU A 386 -15.47 8.66 16.71
CA LEU A 386 -16.47 7.62 16.45
C LEU A 386 -16.71 7.44 14.95
N GLU A 387 -16.77 8.54 14.23
CA GLU A 387 -16.97 8.57 12.79
C GLU A 387 -15.83 7.85 12.04
N ASP A 388 -14.57 8.15 12.39
CA ASP A 388 -13.41 7.49 11.82
C ASP A 388 -13.33 6.00 12.18
N ALA A 389 -13.71 5.64 13.42
CA ALA A 389 -13.73 4.25 13.83
C ALA A 389 -14.78 3.45 13.03
N GLN A 390 -15.94 4.03 12.77
CA GLN A 390 -16.99 3.42 11.95
C GLN A 390 -16.59 3.36 10.47
N ALA A 391 -15.99 4.42 9.94
CA ALA A 391 -15.49 4.47 8.55
C ALA A 391 -14.38 3.44 8.29
N GLN A 392 -13.55 3.15 9.30
CA GLN A 392 -12.52 2.11 9.25
C GLN A 392 -13.07 0.69 9.52
N GLY A 393 -14.39 0.52 9.67
CA GLY A 393 -15.01 -0.78 9.86
C GLY A 393 -14.95 -1.33 11.29
N TYR A 394 -14.49 -0.55 12.27
CA TYR A 394 -14.53 -0.98 13.67
C TYR A 394 -15.97 -1.06 14.16
N GLY A 395 -16.36 -2.22 14.72
CA GLY A 395 -17.66 -2.39 15.37
C GLY A 395 -17.65 -1.93 16.83
N PRO A 396 -18.82 -1.64 17.42
CA PRO A 396 -18.91 -1.30 18.84
C PRO A 396 -18.55 -2.49 19.73
N CYS A 397 -17.82 -2.24 20.80
CA CYS A 397 -17.50 -3.26 21.79
C CYS A 397 -18.75 -3.64 22.60
N SER A 398 -19.11 -4.93 22.56
CA SER A 398 -20.27 -5.48 23.29
C SER A 398 -20.12 -5.51 24.81
N VAL A 399 -18.93 -5.18 25.35
CA VAL A 399 -18.65 -5.20 26.79
C VAL A 399 -18.72 -3.81 27.41
N CYS A 400 -18.26 -2.78 26.73
CA CYS A 400 -18.27 -1.42 27.25
C CYS A 400 -19.31 -0.50 26.61
N HIS A 401 -20.06 -1.01 25.62
CA HIS A 401 -21.17 -0.32 24.95
C HIS A 401 -20.84 1.14 24.59
N PRO A 402 -19.83 1.39 23.71
CA PRO A 402 -19.49 2.74 23.32
C PRO A 402 -20.66 3.37 22.53
N PRO A 403 -20.71 4.70 22.39
CA PRO A 403 -21.67 5.38 21.52
C PRO A 403 -21.68 4.78 20.11
N GLN A 404 -22.85 4.80 19.46
CA GLN A 404 -23.05 4.32 18.09
C GLN A 404 -23.49 5.46 17.18
#